data_dd39c0ac904163b92a0172719f89e90e
#
_entry.id   dd39c0ac904163b92a0172719f89e90e
#
_cell.length_a   1.000
_cell.length_b   1.000
_cell.length_c   1.000
_cell.angle_alpha   90.00
_cell.angle_beta   90.00
_cell.angle_gamma   90.00
#
_symmetry.space_group_name_H-M   'P 1'
#
loop_
_entity.id
_entity.type
_entity.pdbx_description
1 polymer ?
#
loop_
_entity_poly.entity_id
_entity_poly.type
_entity_poly.pdbx_seq_one_letter_code
_entity_poly.pdbx_strand_id
1 'polypeptide(L)'
;MEEHRMDGRFRLTRLVRTNSSEIYLIWEENNRVGQLDLHFAHDTIHATLILEADLSVPLEEELLTQIDEDIVSSYLPSFDRNDFMVTVFRGEEISSYTDSQSIEDDDEE
;
A
#
# COMPACT_ATOMS: atom_id res chain seq x y z
N MET A 1 -15.49 4.29 -3.15
CA MET A 1 -14.29 3.66 -2.79
C MET A 1 -13.98 2.45 -3.61
N GLU A 2 -12.79 2.32 -3.98
CA GLU A 2 -12.40 1.29 -4.88
C GLU A 2 -11.75 0.14 -4.19
N GLU A 3 -12.09 -1.04 -4.60
CA GLU A 3 -11.54 -2.22 -4.00
C GLU A 3 -11.02 -3.11 -5.09
N HIS A 4 -9.75 -3.39 -5.06
CA HIS A 4 -9.11 -4.14 -6.10
C HIS A 4 -8.86 -5.55 -5.70
N ARG A 5 -9.63 -6.08 -4.88
CA ARG A 5 -9.45 -7.42 -4.51
C ARG A 5 -10.31 -8.29 -5.37
N MET A 6 -9.79 -9.30 -5.85
CA MET A 6 -10.57 -10.24 -6.58
C MET A 6 -10.64 -11.52 -5.81
N ASP A 7 -9.71 -12.38 -6.08
CA ASP A 7 -9.69 -13.67 -5.43
C ASP A 7 -8.53 -13.80 -4.49
N GLY A 8 -7.82 -12.71 -4.23
CA GLY A 8 -6.67 -12.77 -3.37
C GLY A 8 -7.03 -12.82 -1.91
N ARG A 9 -6.08 -13.24 -1.13
CA ARG A 9 -6.23 -13.27 0.31
C ARG A 9 -6.39 -11.88 0.89
N PHE A 10 -5.78 -10.89 0.24
CA PHE A 10 -5.73 -9.55 0.77
C PHE A 10 -6.67 -8.64 0.02
N ARG A 11 -7.22 -7.67 0.74
CA ARG A 11 -8.06 -6.64 0.14
C ARG A 11 -7.29 -5.33 0.14
N LEU A 12 -7.20 -4.71 -1.01
CA LEU A 12 -6.48 -3.47 -1.19
C LEU A 12 -7.48 -2.35 -1.37
N THR A 13 -7.48 -1.41 -0.43
CA THR A 13 -8.44 -0.31 -0.44
C THR A 13 -7.69 0.98 -0.70
N ARG A 14 -8.01 1.64 -1.80
CA ARG A 14 -7.31 2.86 -2.17
C ARG A 14 -7.80 4.03 -1.33
N LEU A 15 -6.88 4.68 -0.66
CA LEU A 15 -7.19 5.85 0.16
C LEU A 15 -6.98 7.14 -0.57
N VAL A 16 -5.89 7.23 -1.33
CA VAL A 16 -5.47 8.48 -1.93
C VAL A 16 -5.03 8.20 -3.34
N ARG A 17 -5.34 9.14 -4.22
CA ARG A 17 -4.83 9.09 -5.57
C ARG A 17 -4.52 10.51 -6.01
N THR A 18 -3.30 10.70 -6.51
CA THR A 18 -2.90 11.95 -7.15
C THR A 18 -2.47 11.63 -8.57
N ASN A 19 -1.97 12.64 -9.27
CA ASN A 19 -1.48 12.42 -10.63
C ASN A 19 -0.27 11.49 -10.66
N SER A 20 0.47 11.41 -9.56
CA SER A 20 1.71 10.66 -9.56
C SER A 20 1.84 9.72 -8.39
N SER A 21 0.77 9.47 -7.67
CA SER A 21 0.89 8.58 -6.51
C SER A 21 -0.45 7.98 -6.13
N GLU A 22 -0.40 6.88 -5.43
CA GLU A 22 -1.57 6.25 -4.83
C GLU A 22 -1.17 5.64 -3.50
N ILE A 23 -2.11 5.61 -2.58
CA ILE A 23 -1.89 4.99 -1.28
C ILE A 23 -3.02 4.01 -1.03
N TYR A 24 -2.66 2.79 -0.66
CA TYR A 24 -3.62 1.74 -0.37
C TYR A 24 -3.44 1.24 1.05
N LEU A 25 -4.55 0.87 1.66
CA LEU A 25 -4.52 0.07 2.87
C LEU A 25 -4.69 -1.39 2.50
N ILE A 26 -4.05 -2.24 3.26
CA ILE A 26 -4.05 -3.66 2.98
C ILE A 26 -4.71 -4.38 4.15
N TRP A 27 -5.69 -5.20 3.83
CA TRP A 27 -6.47 -5.92 4.81
C TRP A 27 -6.41 -7.40 4.55
N GLU A 28 -6.39 -8.16 5.62
CA GLU A 28 -6.66 -9.59 5.56
C GLU A 28 -7.89 -9.81 6.40
N GLU A 29 -9.01 -10.10 5.75
CA GLU A 29 -10.31 -10.13 6.40
C GLU A 29 -10.57 -8.78 7.03
N ASN A 30 -10.74 -8.71 8.33
CA ASN A 30 -11.00 -7.43 9.01
C ASN A 30 -9.76 -6.87 9.68
N ASN A 31 -8.62 -7.44 9.42
CA ASN A 31 -7.38 -7.02 10.07
C ASN A 31 -6.53 -6.22 9.12
N ARG A 32 -6.15 -5.03 9.55
CA ARG A 32 -5.24 -4.22 8.76
C ARG A 32 -3.84 -4.79 8.89
N VAL A 33 -3.22 -5.10 7.76
CA VAL A 33 -1.90 -5.72 7.79
C VAL A 33 -0.82 -4.84 7.20
N GLY A 34 -1.18 -3.75 6.54
CA GLY A 34 -0.13 -2.90 6.01
C GLY A 34 -0.65 -1.75 5.17
N GLN A 35 0.30 -1.03 4.61
CA GLN A 35 0.02 0.11 3.76
C GLN A 35 0.96 0.08 2.57
N LEU A 36 0.46 0.45 1.42
CA LEU A 36 1.23 0.48 0.19
C LEU A 36 1.19 1.86 -0.39
N ASP A 37 2.37 2.45 -0.60
CA ASP A 37 2.49 3.74 -1.25
C ASP A 37 3.12 3.53 -2.61
N LEU A 38 2.49 4.07 -3.64
CA LEU A 38 2.99 3.98 -5.01
C LEU A 38 3.31 5.36 -5.52
N HIS A 39 4.46 5.50 -6.15
CA HIS A 39 4.87 6.74 -6.79
C HIS A 39 5.29 6.45 -8.22
N PHE A 40 4.71 7.22 -9.14
CA PHE A 40 5.00 7.06 -10.56
C PHE A 40 5.92 8.19 -10.98
N ALA A 41 7.17 7.88 -11.23
CA ALA A 41 8.17 8.88 -11.58
C ALA A 41 8.74 8.51 -12.93
N HIS A 42 8.43 9.34 -13.93
CA HIS A 42 8.86 9.08 -15.29
C HIS A 42 8.33 7.72 -15.71
N ASP A 43 9.21 6.75 -15.95
CA ASP A 43 8.75 5.43 -16.34
C ASP A 43 9.06 4.38 -15.30
N THR A 44 9.18 4.81 -14.06
CA THR A 44 9.45 3.87 -12.96
C THR A 44 8.33 3.97 -11.94
N ILE A 45 7.92 2.83 -11.43
CA ILE A 45 6.97 2.77 -10.34
C ILE A 45 7.73 2.40 -9.09
N HIS A 46 7.70 3.29 -8.11
CA HIS A 46 8.35 3.05 -6.81
C HIS A 46 7.29 2.74 -5.80
N ALA A 47 7.38 1.59 -5.19
CA ALA A 47 6.42 1.17 -4.18
C ALA A 47 7.10 1.04 -2.84
N THR A 48 6.42 1.49 -1.79
CA THR A 48 6.86 1.29 -0.43
C THR A 48 5.77 0.50 0.27
N LEU A 49 6.09 -0.69 0.69
CA LEU A 49 5.15 -1.55 1.40
C LEU A 49 5.55 -1.58 2.85
N ILE A 50 4.63 -1.16 3.71
CA ILE A 50 4.89 -1.15 5.14
C ILE A 50 3.99 -2.21 5.76
N LEU A 51 4.60 -3.24 6.32
CA LEU A 51 3.87 -4.32 6.94
C LEU A 51 3.67 -4.01 8.41
N GLU A 52 2.42 -3.99 8.84
CA GLU A 52 2.07 -3.70 10.22
C GLU A 52 1.84 -4.98 11.01
N ALA A 53 1.77 -6.09 10.32
CA ALA A 53 1.58 -7.38 10.95
C ALA A 53 2.70 -8.31 10.53
N ASP A 54 2.92 -9.34 11.32
CA ASP A 54 3.93 -10.34 11.00
C ASP A 54 3.38 -11.28 9.95
N LEU A 55 3.94 -11.22 8.77
CA LEU A 55 3.58 -12.16 7.73
C LEU A 55 4.72 -13.13 7.52
N SER A 56 4.36 -14.39 7.32
CA SER A 56 5.37 -15.37 6.94
C SER A 56 5.89 -15.02 5.56
N VAL A 57 7.05 -15.56 5.21
CA VAL A 57 7.62 -15.31 3.90
C VAL A 57 6.66 -15.72 2.79
N PRO A 58 6.03 -16.89 2.84
CA PRO A 58 5.06 -17.22 1.79
C PRO A 58 3.90 -16.25 1.69
N LEU A 59 3.40 -15.74 2.83
CA LEU A 59 2.32 -14.77 2.78
C LEU A 59 2.78 -13.43 2.23
N GLU A 60 3.99 -13.03 2.58
CA GLU A 60 4.52 -11.80 2.03
C GLU A 60 4.67 -11.90 0.52
N GLU A 61 5.13 -13.05 0.03
CA GLU A 61 5.26 -13.26 -1.40
C GLU A 61 3.90 -13.28 -2.09
N GLU A 62 2.92 -13.85 -1.43
CA GLU A 62 1.57 -13.85 -1.98
C GLU A 62 1.03 -12.44 -2.09
N LEU A 63 1.29 -11.61 -1.07
CA LEU A 63 0.86 -10.22 -1.11
C LEU A 63 1.54 -9.46 -2.23
N LEU A 64 2.84 -9.65 -2.40
CA LEU A 64 3.55 -8.98 -3.47
C LEU A 64 3.03 -9.39 -4.84
N THR A 65 2.70 -10.66 -5.00
CA THR A 65 2.12 -11.13 -6.24
C THR A 65 0.76 -10.48 -6.48
N GLN A 66 -0.04 -10.37 -5.44
CA GLN A 66 -1.36 -9.78 -5.59
C GLN A 66 -1.25 -8.28 -5.95
N ILE A 67 -0.31 -7.57 -5.33
CA ILE A 67 -0.08 -6.17 -5.67
C ILE A 67 0.29 -6.04 -7.13
N ASP A 68 1.18 -6.91 -7.58
CA ASP A 68 1.59 -6.89 -8.97
C ASP A 68 0.42 -7.12 -9.90
N GLU A 69 -0.39 -8.11 -9.60
CA GLU A 69 -1.50 -8.47 -10.48
C GLU A 69 -2.65 -7.48 -10.44
N ASP A 70 -2.96 -6.98 -9.25
CA ASP A 70 -4.15 -6.16 -9.11
C ASP A 70 -3.90 -4.69 -9.40
N ILE A 71 -2.68 -4.23 -9.21
CA ILE A 71 -2.38 -2.81 -9.33
C ILE A 71 -1.36 -2.55 -10.42
N VAL A 72 -0.18 -3.14 -10.29
CA VAL A 72 0.93 -2.78 -11.16
C VAL A 72 0.63 -3.14 -12.60
N SER A 73 0.03 -4.28 -12.83
CA SER A 73 -0.23 -4.71 -14.19
C SER A 73 -1.19 -3.78 -14.91
N SER A 74 -2.00 -3.02 -14.18
CA SER A 74 -2.92 -2.08 -14.82
C SER A 74 -2.20 -0.88 -15.41
N TYR A 75 -0.96 -0.65 -15.05
CA TYR A 75 -0.17 0.45 -15.59
C TYR A 75 0.72 0.02 -16.75
N LEU A 76 0.82 -1.25 -17.00
CA LEU A 76 1.46 -1.75 -18.19
C LEU A 76 0.47 -1.58 -19.34
N PRO A 77 0.81 -1.22 -20.49
CA PRO A 77 2.10 -1.15 -21.13
C PRO A 77 2.82 0.17 -20.96
N SER A 78 2.32 1.08 -20.13
CA SER A 78 2.99 2.35 -19.94
C SER A 78 4.35 2.16 -19.30
N PHE A 79 4.49 1.13 -18.49
CA PHE A 79 5.73 0.86 -17.78
C PHE A 79 6.19 -0.54 -18.08
N ASP A 80 7.49 -0.69 -18.18
CA ASP A 80 8.09 -2.00 -18.26
C ASP A 80 8.04 -2.62 -16.89
N ARG A 81 7.84 -3.94 -16.83
CA ARG A 81 7.82 -4.62 -15.56
C ARG A 81 9.13 -4.47 -14.81
N ASN A 82 10.23 -4.31 -15.54
CA ASN A 82 11.53 -4.11 -14.92
C ASN A 82 11.67 -2.75 -14.27
N ASP A 83 10.70 -1.86 -14.49
CA ASP A 83 10.74 -0.53 -13.91
C ASP A 83 9.90 -0.43 -12.65
N PHE A 84 9.48 -1.56 -12.13
CA PHE A 84 8.74 -1.60 -10.89
C PHE A 84 9.67 -2.00 -9.75
N MET A 85 9.74 -1.16 -8.74
CA MET A 85 10.59 -1.41 -7.59
C MET A 85 9.74 -1.35 -6.32
N VAL A 86 9.95 -2.30 -5.44
CA VAL A 86 9.23 -2.28 -4.17
C VAL A 86 10.21 -2.47 -3.03
N THR A 87 10.08 -1.63 -2.01
CA THR A 87 10.85 -1.74 -0.78
C THR A 87 9.88 -2.08 0.33
N VAL A 88 10.21 -3.09 1.10
CA VAL A 88 9.33 -3.59 2.15
C VAL A 88 9.90 -3.20 3.50
N PHE A 89 9.07 -2.57 4.33
CA PHE A 89 9.44 -2.19 5.68
C PHE A 89 8.48 -2.86 6.66
N ARG A 90 8.88 -2.88 7.89
CA ARG A 90 8.04 -3.31 8.97
C ARG A 90 7.82 -2.15 9.91
N GLY A 91 6.58 -1.86 10.21
CA GLY A 91 6.31 -0.72 11.06
C GLY A 91 4.83 -0.45 11.15
N GLU A 92 4.49 0.61 11.86
CA GLU A 92 3.09 0.97 12.01
C GLU A 92 2.98 2.46 12.24
N GLU A 93 1.83 3.00 11.88
CA GLU A 93 1.56 4.39 12.14
C GLU A 93 1.22 4.55 13.61
N ILE A 94 1.93 5.45 14.28
CA ILE A 94 1.67 5.70 15.69
C ILE A 94 0.70 6.85 15.85
N SER A 95 0.88 7.92 15.09
CA SER A 95 -0.02 9.04 15.16
C SER A 95 0.11 9.86 13.91
N SER A 96 -0.86 10.75 13.71
CA SER A 96 -0.88 11.58 12.54
C SER A 96 -1.35 12.97 12.97
N TYR A 97 -0.77 13.99 12.37
CA TYR A 97 -1.03 15.36 12.75
C TYR A 97 -1.30 16.22 11.53
N THR A 98 -2.06 17.27 11.75
CA THR A 98 -2.28 18.26 10.71
C THR A 98 -1.93 19.63 11.27
N ASP A 99 -1.72 20.56 10.38
CA ASP A 99 -1.41 21.94 10.80
C ASP A 99 -2.56 22.59 11.49
N SER A 100 -3.75 22.27 11.09
CA SER A 100 -4.92 22.97 11.64
C SER A 100 -5.18 22.55 13.08
N GLN A 101 -4.86 21.34 13.45
CA GLN A 101 -5.02 20.91 14.81
C GLN A 101 -4.37 19.56 14.97
N SER A 102 -3.94 19.30 16.17
CA SER A 102 -3.44 17.96 16.44
C SER A 102 -4.61 17.06 16.69
N ILE A 103 -4.42 15.92 16.35
CA ILE A 103 -5.42 14.91 16.53
C ILE A 103 -5.43 14.53 17.98
N GLU A 104 -6.21 14.57 18.44
CA GLU A 104 -6.22 14.19 19.59
C GLU A 104 -5.96 13.10 20.07
N ASP A 105 -5.59 12.99 20.56
CA ASP A 105 -5.21 12.12 21.07
C ASP A 105 -5.05 12.28 22.13
N ASP A 106 -5.30 12.69 22.23
CA ASP A 106 -5.11 12.82 23.00
C ASP A 106 -4.83 13.06 23.81
N ASP A 107 -4.97 13.13 24.22
CA ASP A 107 -4.76 13.37 24.95
C ASP A 107 -4.36 13.63 25.68
N GLU A 108 -4.38 13.67 26.01
CA GLU A 108 -4.05 13.87 26.71
C GLU A 108 -3.56 14.01 27.28
N GLU A 109 -3.53 13.97 27.58
CA GLU A 109 -3.07 14.16 28.26
C GLU A 109 -2.91 14.46 28.69
#